data_af0a6d4ed4845826187d833956357352
#
_entry.id   af0a6d4ed4845826187d833956357352
#
_cell.length_a   1.000
_cell.length_b   1.000
_cell.length_c   1.000
_cell.angle_alpha   90.00
_cell.angle_beta   90.00
_cell.angle_gamma   90.00
#
_symmetry.space_group_name_H-M   'P 1'
#
loop_
_entity.id
_entity.type
_entity.pdbx_description
1 polymer ?
#
loop_
_entity_poly.entity_id
_entity_poly.type
_entity_poly.pdbx_seq_one_letter_code
_entity_poly.pdbx_strand_id
1 'polypeptide(L)'
;MAAALALVVMVVVAGCSTSEEKTKQLSPLALKEQASSIGKSSNGYVVTWAGVLGNANRWHFGENAVALISARDAAGKEVVRMEQPLDAIPPGGSLSFTGEAVSKVKPERVKIEYRPASWRPVARIPSAFRPFPVSDVATEKLEAGSYLVTGYVSDPFRKAASSLVVTALLRDDAGTLLGGGTAFVDDVRAERDRRFVITANGIKGKVADTDVSVRTWGATAKPYEELVAAGTVPVNATKPTTKPFAKDRGYPPIGDRRP
;
A
#
# COMPACT_ATOMS: atom_id res chain seq x y z
N MET A 1 -85.34 31.80 -1.20
CA MET A 1 -84.08 31.87 -1.95
C MET A 1 -83.03 32.26 -0.94
N ALA A 2 -82.24 31.28 -0.50
CA ALA A 2 -81.12 31.49 0.41
C ALA A 2 -79.86 30.97 -0.27
N ALA A 3 -78.92 31.86 -0.57
CA ALA A 3 -77.58 31.52 -1.18
C ALA A 3 -76.65 31.25 -0.03
N ALA A 4 -76.12 30.02 0.02
CA ALA A 4 -75.03 29.59 0.91
C ALA A 4 -73.68 29.89 0.28
N LEU A 5 -72.90 30.74 0.94
CA LEU A 5 -71.52 31.07 0.53
C LEU A 5 -70.59 30.07 1.22
N ALA A 6 -69.94 29.16 0.45
CA ALA A 6 -68.97 28.22 0.96
C ALA A 6 -67.53 28.87 0.91
N LEU A 7 -66.94 29.05 2.11
CA LEU A 7 -65.60 29.57 2.29
C LEU A 7 -64.61 28.40 2.24
N VAL A 8 -63.84 28.34 1.16
CA VAL A 8 -62.71 27.34 1.02
C VAL A 8 -61.46 27.91 1.68
N VAL A 9 -61.08 27.34 2.83
CA VAL A 9 -59.82 27.65 3.47
C VAL A 9 -58.72 26.75 2.87
N MET A 10 -57.84 27.33 2.05
CA MET A 10 -56.64 26.66 1.60
C MET A 10 -55.60 26.66 2.73
N VAL A 11 -55.34 25.50 3.32
CA VAL A 11 -54.21 25.29 4.21
C VAL A 11 -52.98 25.00 3.36
N VAL A 12 -52.08 25.99 3.27
CA VAL A 12 -50.74 25.80 2.67
C VAL A 12 -49.88 25.07 3.70
N VAL A 13 -49.72 23.77 3.54
CA VAL A 13 -48.75 22.98 4.29
C VAL A 13 -47.38 23.29 3.68
N ALA A 14 -46.59 24.17 4.33
CA ALA A 14 -45.19 24.34 4.05
C ALA A 14 -44.46 23.05 4.43
N GLY A 15 -44.27 22.18 3.47
CA GLY A 15 -43.44 20.98 3.61
C GLY A 15 -42.00 21.42 3.80
N CYS A 16 -41.47 21.32 5.03
CA CYS A 16 -40.04 21.28 5.26
C CYS A 16 -39.49 20.04 4.52
N SER A 17 -38.92 20.24 3.35
CA SER A 17 -38.10 19.22 2.72
C SER A 17 -36.83 19.09 3.56
N THR A 18 -36.82 18.18 4.52
CA THR A 18 -35.59 17.63 5.07
C THR A 18 -34.83 17.02 3.88
N SER A 19 -33.83 17.73 3.39
CA SER A 19 -32.82 17.14 2.52
C SER A 19 -32.18 16.01 3.32
N GLU A 20 -32.61 14.79 3.08
CA GLU A 20 -31.88 13.61 3.48
C GLU A 20 -30.46 13.74 2.85
N GLU A 21 -29.50 14.15 3.67
CA GLU A 21 -28.10 14.04 3.33
C GLU A 21 -27.88 12.56 3.05
N LYS A 22 -27.89 12.19 1.76
CA LYS A 22 -27.52 10.84 1.33
C LYS A 22 -26.13 10.58 1.85
N THR A 23 -26.06 9.85 2.96
CA THR A 23 -24.80 9.38 3.53
C THR A 23 -24.06 8.68 2.40
N LYS A 24 -23.02 9.33 1.89
CA LYS A 24 -22.30 8.86 0.71
C LYS A 24 -21.68 7.50 1.07
N GLN A 25 -22.30 6.44 0.56
CA GLN A 25 -21.86 5.08 0.84
C GLN A 25 -20.41 4.92 0.41
N LEU A 26 -19.54 4.46 1.33
CA LEU A 26 -18.13 4.22 1.04
C LEU A 26 -17.99 3.09 0.03
N SER A 27 -17.08 3.27 -0.92
CA SER A 27 -16.77 2.27 -1.93
C SER A 27 -16.06 1.08 -1.30
N PRO A 28 -16.43 -0.16 -1.60
CA PRO A 28 -15.67 -1.32 -1.13
C PRO A 28 -14.23 -1.30 -1.66
N LEU A 29 -13.34 -2.03 -1.01
CA LEU A 29 -12.01 -2.29 -1.57
C LEU A 29 -12.13 -2.98 -2.92
N ALA A 30 -11.17 -2.77 -3.80
CA ALA A 30 -11.12 -3.43 -5.10
C ALA A 30 -9.82 -4.23 -5.22
N LEU A 31 -9.92 -5.52 -5.51
CA LEU A 31 -8.77 -6.34 -5.92
C LEU A 31 -8.41 -5.94 -7.36
N LYS A 32 -7.38 -5.11 -7.51
CA LYS A 32 -6.97 -4.53 -8.79
C LYS A 32 -6.16 -5.51 -9.61
N GLU A 33 -5.27 -6.25 -8.95
CA GLU A 33 -4.36 -7.18 -9.57
C GLU A 33 -4.16 -8.39 -8.67
N GLN A 34 -3.93 -9.54 -9.29
CA GLN A 34 -3.57 -10.76 -8.58
C GLN A 34 -2.72 -11.67 -9.45
N ALA A 35 -1.79 -12.37 -8.82
CA ALA A 35 -1.02 -13.44 -9.40
C ALA A 35 -0.92 -14.60 -8.42
N SER A 36 -0.81 -15.81 -8.93
CA SER A 36 -0.53 -16.98 -8.11
C SER A 36 0.26 -18.01 -8.90
N SER A 37 1.09 -18.77 -8.21
CA SER A 37 1.78 -19.89 -8.83
C SER A 37 1.81 -21.11 -7.93
N ILE A 38 2.04 -22.26 -8.54
CA ILE A 38 2.20 -23.55 -7.89
C ILE A 38 3.53 -24.11 -8.33
N GLY A 39 4.44 -24.31 -7.39
CA GLY A 39 5.75 -24.91 -7.57
C GLY A 39 5.87 -26.24 -6.85
N LYS A 40 6.77 -27.12 -7.30
CA LYS A 40 7.16 -28.34 -6.58
C LYS A 40 8.28 -27.99 -5.58
N SER A 41 8.23 -28.56 -4.39
CA SER A 41 9.27 -28.44 -3.38
C SER A 41 9.64 -29.83 -2.84
N SER A 42 10.70 -29.88 -2.00
CA SER A 42 11.10 -31.12 -1.31
C SER A 42 9.99 -31.72 -0.44
N ASN A 43 9.13 -30.86 0.12
CA ASN A 43 8.07 -31.25 1.07
C ASN A 43 6.67 -31.27 0.43
N GLY A 44 6.57 -31.25 -0.89
CA GLY A 44 5.29 -31.24 -1.61
C GLY A 44 5.19 -30.13 -2.64
N TYR A 45 4.23 -29.25 -2.48
CA TYR A 45 3.97 -28.14 -3.38
C TYR A 45 3.93 -26.83 -2.60
N VAL A 46 4.47 -25.78 -3.18
CA VAL A 46 4.36 -24.41 -2.66
C VAL A 46 3.38 -23.65 -3.55
N VAL A 47 2.39 -23.05 -2.92
CA VAL A 47 1.47 -22.08 -3.53
C VAL A 47 1.96 -20.71 -3.13
N THR A 48 2.28 -19.86 -4.09
CA THR A 48 2.60 -18.44 -3.85
C THR A 48 1.49 -17.56 -4.42
N TRP A 49 1.30 -16.40 -3.81
CA TRP A 49 0.35 -15.41 -4.30
C TRP A 49 0.87 -13.99 -4.11
N ALA A 50 0.36 -13.11 -4.94
CA ALA A 50 0.53 -11.67 -4.85
C ALA A 50 -0.78 -10.99 -5.23
N GLY A 51 -1.05 -9.83 -4.66
CA GLY A 51 -2.24 -9.05 -5.00
C GLY A 51 -2.09 -7.58 -4.65
N VAL A 52 -2.95 -6.76 -5.25
CA VAL A 52 -3.05 -5.33 -4.99
C VAL A 52 -4.51 -5.00 -4.69
N LEU A 53 -4.77 -4.54 -3.47
CA LEU A 53 -6.07 -4.01 -3.04
C LEU A 53 -6.07 -2.48 -3.11
N GLY A 54 -7.06 -1.91 -3.80
CA GLY A 54 -7.26 -0.47 -3.91
C GLY A 54 -8.35 0.04 -2.98
N ASN A 55 -8.13 1.21 -2.39
CA ASN A 55 -9.07 1.98 -1.62
C ASN A 55 -9.42 3.27 -2.36
N ALA A 56 -10.66 3.36 -2.88
CA ALA A 56 -11.12 4.56 -3.59
C ALA A 56 -11.58 5.69 -2.65
N ASN A 57 -11.68 5.43 -1.35
CA ASN A 57 -12.19 6.39 -0.38
C ASN A 57 -11.07 7.33 0.08
N ARG A 58 -11.09 8.57 -0.39
CA ARG A 58 -10.03 9.57 -0.17
C ARG A 58 -9.87 10.02 1.28
N TRP A 59 -10.89 9.80 2.13
CA TRP A 59 -10.93 10.29 3.50
C TRP A 59 -11.06 9.17 4.54
N HIS A 60 -10.88 7.91 4.13
CA HIS A 60 -11.00 6.77 5.03
C HIS A 60 -9.88 5.76 4.78
N PHE A 61 -9.29 5.27 5.86
CA PHE A 61 -8.50 4.06 5.84
C PHE A 61 -9.41 2.84 5.73
N GLY A 62 -8.95 1.83 4.98
CA GLY A 62 -9.49 0.47 5.10
C GLY A 62 -8.70 -0.29 6.15
N GLU A 63 -9.34 -0.68 7.24
CA GLU A 63 -8.72 -1.40 8.35
C GLU A 63 -9.25 -2.82 8.47
N ASN A 64 -8.46 -3.72 9.05
CA ASN A 64 -8.88 -5.10 9.36
C ASN A 64 -9.32 -5.90 8.12
N ALA A 65 -8.85 -5.56 6.94
CA ALA A 65 -9.05 -6.38 5.76
C ALA A 65 -8.27 -7.70 5.89
N VAL A 66 -8.82 -8.77 5.34
CA VAL A 66 -8.18 -10.10 5.36
C VAL A 66 -8.22 -10.67 3.95
N ALA A 67 -7.06 -11.05 3.42
CA ALA A 67 -7.01 -11.83 2.19
C ALA A 67 -7.34 -13.30 2.51
N LEU A 68 -8.22 -13.88 1.70
CA LEU A 68 -8.67 -15.27 1.81
C LEU A 68 -8.09 -16.04 0.63
N ILE A 69 -7.13 -16.90 0.92
CA ILE A 69 -6.47 -17.70 -0.10
C ILE A 69 -6.94 -19.15 0.03
N SER A 70 -7.46 -19.68 -1.05
CA SER A 70 -7.80 -21.09 -1.13
C SER A 70 -7.17 -21.73 -2.36
N ALA A 71 -6.70 -22.98 -2.23
CA ALA A 71 -6.25 -23.75 -3.35
C ALA A 71 -6.93 -25.12 -3.35
N ARG A 72 -7.33 -25.60 -4.54
CA ARG A 72 -8.04 -26.86 -4.73
C ARG A 72 -7.27 -27.78 -5.64
N ASP A 73 -7.33 -29.09 -5.37
CA ASP A 73 -6.78 -30.13 -6.22
C ASP A 73 -7.67 -30.41 -7.46
N ALA A 74 -7.26 -31.38 -8.28
CA ALA A 74 -7.99 -31.78 -9.48
C ALA A 74 -9.40 -32.32 -9.18
N ALA A 75 -9.62 -32.88 -7.99
CA ALA A 75 -10.94 -33.37 -7.54
C ALA A 75 -11.82 -32.25 -6.96
N GLY A 76 -11.31 -31.01 -6.90
CA GLY A 76 -12.01 -29.86 -6.32
C GLY A 76 -11.93 -29.78 -4.80
N LYS A 77 -11.21 -30.68 -4.13
CA LYS A 77 -11.01 -30.66 -2.68
C LYS A 77 -10.06 -29.52 -2.31
N GLU A 78 -10.40 -28.76 -1.27
CA GLU A 78 -9.54 -27.73 -0.72
C GLU A 78 -8.30 -28.33 -0.06
N VAL A 79 -7.12 -27.94 -0.52
CA VAL A 79 -5.81 -28.44 -0.05
C VAL A 79 -4.95 -27.33 0.57
N VAL A 80 -5.31 -26.08 0.35
CA VAL A 80 -4.78 -24.91 1.05
C VAL A 80 -5.95 -24.01 1.42
N ARG A 81 -5.97 -23.55 2.65
CA ARG A 81 -6.82 -22.47 3.13
C ARG A 81 -6.02 -21.57 4.07
N MET A 82 -5.94 -20.30 3.76
CA MET A 82 -5.22 -19.33 4.56
C MET A 82 -6.00 -18.03 4.65
N GLU A 83 -6.04 -17.48 5.84
CA GLU A 83 -6.50 -16.13 6.12
C GLU A 83 -5.27 -15.28 6.44
N GLN A 84 -4.98 -14.30 5.58
CA GLN A 84 -3.86 -13.39 5.76
C GLN A 84 -4.41 -12.02 6.18
N PRO A 85 -4.25 -11.61 7.46
CA PRO A 85 -4.52 -10.24 7.86
C PRO A 85 -3.70 -9.26 7.03
N LEU A 86 -4.34 -8.20 6.58
CA LEU A 86 -3.71 -7.16 5.78
C LEU A 86 -3.50 -5.91 6.60
N ASP A 87 -2.42 -5.20 6.30
CA ASP A 87 -2.16 -3.91 6.90
C ASP A 87 -3.19 -2.87 6.47
N ALA A 88 -3.28 -1.77 7.21
CA ALA A 88 -4.20 -0.68 6.90
C ALA A 88 -3.96 -0.12 5.50
N ILE A 89 -5.03 0.06 4.75
CA ILE A 89 -4.99 0.53 3.36
C ILE A 89 -5.23 2.04 3.34
N PRO A 90 -4.24 2.83 2.91
CA PRO A 90 -4.33 4.29 3.00
C PRO A 90 -5.45 4.87 2.14
N PRO A 91 -5.93 6.07 2.48
CA PRO A 91 -6.97 6.78 1.74
C PRO A 91 -6.58 7.07 0.29
N GLY A 92 -7.43 6.67 -0.65
CA GLY A 92 -7.17 6.84 -2.08
C GLY A 92 -5.97 6.05 -2.63
N GLY A 93 -5.37 5.19 -1.80
CA GLY A 93 -4.19 4.41 -2.11
C GLY A 93 -4.45 2.95 -2.41
N SER A 94 -3.39 2.17 -2.39
CA SER A 94 -3.42 0.72 -2.56
C SER A 94 -2.48 0.02 -1.59
N LEU A 95 -2.73 -1.26 -1.40
CA LEU A 95 -1.93 -2.17 -0.59
C LEU A 95 -1.49 -3.34 -1.46
N SER A 96 -0.19 -3.54 -1.58
CA SER A 96 0.41 -4.74 -2.14
C SER A 96 0.58 -5.78 -1.04
N PHE A 97 0.25 -7.02 -1.32
CA PHE A 97 0.44 -8.14 -0.39
C PHE A 97 0.92 -9.38 -1.15
N THR A 98 1.71 -10.19 -0.48
CA THR A 98 2.23 -11.45 -0.99
C THR A 98 2.22 -12.49 0.11
N GLY A 99 2.33 -13.75 -0.27
CA GLY A 99 2.46 -14.84 0.68
C GLY A 99 2.71 -16.18 0.02
N GLU A 100 2.95 -17.19 0.85
CA GLU A 100 3.14 -18.55 0.41
C GLU A 100 2.56 -19.56 1.40
N ALA A 101 2.18 -20.73 0.89
CA ALA A 101 1.73 -21.84 1.70
C ALA A 101 2.20 -23.18 1.09
N VAL A 102 2.42 -24.17 1.96
CA VAL A 102 2.83 -25.51 1.54
C VAL A 102 1.63 -26.44 1.54
N SER A 103 1.54 -27.29 0.51
CA SER A 103 0.55 -28.36 0.41
C SER A 103 1.23 -29.70 0.10
N LYS A 104 0.77 -30.77 0.73
CA LYS A 104 1.23 -32.14 0.41
C LYS A 104 0.61 -32.68 -0.88
N VAL A 105 -0.58 -32.19 -1.21
CA VAL A 105 -1.33 -32.56 -2.41
C VAL A 105 -1.15 -31.47 -3.45
N LYS A 106 -0.99 -31.84 -4.72
CA LYS A 106 -0.84 -30.90 -5.82
C LYS A 106 -2.11 -30.05 -5.98
N PRO A 107 -2.03 -28.73 -5.79
CA PRO A 107 -3.14 -27.85 -6.15
C PRO A 107 -3.21 -27.68 -7.67
N GLU A 108 -4.42 -27.44 -8.19
CA GLU A 108 -4.65 -27.13 -9.61
C GLU A 108 -5.18 -25.70 -9.80
N ARG A 109 -5.90 -25.19 -8.80
CA ARG A 109 -6.50 -23.84 -8.87
C ARG A 109 -6.25 -23.10 -7.57
N VAL A 110 -5.88 -21.84 -7.70
CA VAL A 110 -5.74 -20.90 -6.57
C VAL A 110 -6.80 -19.82 -6.73
N LYS A 111 -7.48 -19.47 -5.65
CA LYS A 111 -8.45 -18.38 -5.59
C LYS A 111 -8.01 -17.40 -4.50
N ILE A 112 -8.02 -16.12 -4.82
CA ILE A 112 -7.74 -15.04 -3.91
C ILE A 112 -9.01 -14.19 -3.78
N GLU A 113 -9.50 -14.06 -2.57
CA GLU A 113 -10.65 -13.21 -2.21
C GLU A 113 -10.23 -12.33 -1.04
N TYR A 114 -11.10 -11.44 -0.59
CA TYR A 114 -10.86 -10.66 0.61
C TYR A 114 -12.13 -10.49 1.44
N ARG A 115 -11.95 -10.43 2.76
CA ARG A 115 -13.00 -10.01 3.68
C ARG A 115 -13.03 -8.48 3.71
N PRO A 116 -14.23 -7.87 3.67
CA PRO A 116 -14.37 -6.41 3.67
C PRO A 116 -13.64 -5.75 4.84
N ALA A 117 -13.05 -4.59 4.57
CA ALA A 117 -12.45 -3.74 5.58
C ALA A 117 -13.51 -3.02 6.42
N SER A 118 -13.15 -2.64 7.62
CA SER A 118 -13.80 -1.56 8.36
C SER A 118 -13.24 -0.21 7.90
N TRP A 119 -14.05 0.85 7.98
CA TRP A 119 -13.65 2.16 7.49
C TRP A 119 -13.37 3.10 8.66
N ARG A 120 -12.19 3.70 8.66
CA ARG A 120 -11.79 4.70 9.64
C ARG A 120 -11.57 6.06 8.97
N PRO A 121 -12.31 7.12 9.37
CA PRO A 121 -12.05 8.47 8.88
C PRO A 121 -10.63 8.91 9.23
N VAL A 122 -9.96 9.62 8.30
CA VAL A 122 -8.65 10.22 8.59
C VAL A 122 -8.82 11.46 9.47
N ALA A 123 -7.97 11.59 10.48
CA ALA A 123 -7.91 12.77 11.32
C ALA A 123 -7.11 13.93 10.69
N ARG A 124 -6.43 13.67 9.56
CA ARG A 124 -5.55 14.63 8.87
C ARG A 124 -5.78 14.59 7.37
N ILE A 125 -5.32 15.62 6.67
CA ILE A 125 -5.40 15.67 5.21
C ILE A 125 -4.59 14.52 4.58
N PRO A 126 -5.07 13.90 3.50
CA PRO A 126 -4.40 12.75 2.88
C PRO A 126 -2.93 13.00 2.51
N SER A 127 -2.57 14.22 2.09
CA SER A 127 -1.18 14.59 1.77
C SER A 127 -0.21 14.57 2.96
N ALA A 128 -0.70 14.47 4.19
CA ALA A 128 0.15 14.28 5.36
C ALA A 128 0.72 12.85 5.44
N PHE A 129 0.05 11.89 4.80
CA PHE A 129 0.47 10.49 4.77
C PHE A 129 1.49 10.29 3.63
N ARG A 130 2.74 10.68 3.90
CA ARG A 130 3.83 10.53 2.92
C ARG A 130 4.22 9.07 2.75
N PRO A 131 4.54 8.63 1.51
CA PRO A 131 5.14 7.32 1.30
C PRO A 131 6.55 7.28 1.93
N PHE A 132 6.96 6.10 2.36
CA PHE A 132 8.33 5.85 2.77
C PHE A 132 9.21 5.80 1.52
N PRO A 133 10.26 6.63 1.42
CA PRO A 133 11.16 6.62 0.27
C PRO A 133 11.90 5.29 0.16
N VAL A 134 12.06 4.82 -1.06
CA VAL A 134 12.83 3.62 -1.40
C VAL A 134 13.92 4.02 -2.39
N SER A 135 15.13 3.51 -2.21
CA SER A 135 16.28 3.77 -3.10
C SER A 135 17.07 2.51 -3.39
N ASP A 136 17.89 2.59 -4.44
CA ASP A 136 18.86 1.56 -4.85
C ASP A 136 18.25 0.15 -4.97
N VAL A 137 17.04 0.07 -5.55
CA VAL A 137 16.37 -1.19 -5.78
C VAL A 137 17.11 -1.98 -6.86
N ALA A 138 17.54 -3.18 -6.50
CA ALA A 138 18.14 -4.13 -7.42
C ALA A 138 17.39 -5.45 -7.38
N THR A 139 17.15 -6.03 -8.55
CA THR A 139 16.47 -7.32 -8.71
C THR A 139 17.41 -8.28 -9.44
N GLU A 140 17.73 -9.39 -8.79
CA GLU A 140 18.64 -10.42 -9.29
C GLU A 140 17.91 -11.76 -9.39
N LYS A 141 18.08 -12.45 -10.50
CA LYS A 141 17.58 -13.80 -10.67
C LYS A 141 18.54 -14.78 -10.01
N LEU A 142 18.07 -15.56 -9.05
CA LEU A 142 18.85 -16.58 -8.34
C LEU A 142 18.81 -17.92 -9.09
N GLU A 143 17.65 -18.53 -9.13
CA GLU A 143 17.38 -19.83 -9.74
C GLU A 143 16.11 -19.74 -10.59
N ALA A 144 15.73 -20.85 -11.23
CA ALA A 144 14.49 -20.89 -11.99
C ALA A 144 13.28 -20.57 -11.11
N GLY A 145 12.66 -19.42 -11.35
CA GLY A 145 11.48 -18.94 -10.61
C GLY A 145 11.77 -18.29 -9.25
N SER A 146 13.04 -18.03 -8.90
CA SER A 146 13.42 -17.31 -7.67
C SER A 146 14.17 -16.03 -8.01
N TYR A 147 13.84 -14.95 -7.30
CA TYR A 147 14.45 -13.63 -7.44
C TYR A 147 14.80 -13.04 -6.08
N LEU A 148 15.93 -12.36 -6.03
CA LEU A 148 16.34 -11.55 -4.89
C LEU A 148 16.09 -10.08 -5.21
N VAL A 149 15.33 -9.40 -4.35
CA VAL A 149 15.13 -7.95 -4.43
C VAL A 149 15.76 -7.30 -3.22
N THR A 150 16.65 -6.35 -3.45
CA THR A 150 17.31 -5.58 -2.39
C THR A 150 17.12 -4.10 -2.61
N GLY A 151 17.29 -3.31 -1.57
CA GLY A 151 17.23 -1.86 -1.63
C GLY A 151 17.30 -1.27 -0.23
N TYR A 152 17.03 0.02 -0.14
CA TYR A 152 17.00 0.75 1.12
C TYR A 152 15.67 1.47 1.29
N VAL A 153 15.23 1.57 2.53
CA VAL A 153 14.06 2.34 2.94
C VAL A 153 14.45 3.42 3.94
N SER A 154 13.90 4.61 3.74
CA SER A 154 14.06 5.77 4.62
C SER A 154 12.74 6.11 5.31
N ASP A 155 12.83 6.79 6.46
CA ASP A 155 11.66 7.31 7.17
C ASP A 155 11.52 8.81 6.92
N PRO A 156 10.41 9.29 6.35
CA PRO A 156 10.18 10.73 6.17
C PRO A 156 9.67 11.44 7.44
N PHE A 157 9.46 10.70 8.54
CA PHE A 157 8.89 11.22 9.79
C PHE A 157 9.97 11.43 10.87
N ARG A 158 9.66 12.29 11.84
CA ARG A 158 10.56 12.56 12.98
C ARG A 158 10.57 11.42 14.01
N LYS A 159 9.46 10.71 14.14
CA LYS A 159 9.35 9.53 15.00
C LYS A 159 9.83 8.32 14.20
N ALA A 160 10.70 7.52 14.78
CA ALA A 160 11.14 6.27 14.16
C ALA A 160 9.95 5.32 13.93
N ALA A 161 9.90 4.70 12.76
CA ALA A 161 8.97 3.62 12.48
C ALA A 161 9.48 2.34 13.15
N SER A 162 8.67 1.77 14.05
CA SER A 162 9.04 0.57 14.81
C SER A 162 9.22 -0.64 13.90
N SER A 163 8.29 -0.84 12.96
CA SER A 163 8.35 -1.92 11.97
C SER A 163 7.64 -1.49 10.68
N LEU A 164 8.32 -1.68 9.57
CA LEU A 164 7.79 -1.46 8.23
C LEU A 164 7.68 -2.78 7.48
N VAL A 165 6.68 -2.88 6.64
CA VAL A 165 6.51 -3.98 5.69
C VAL A 165 6.92 -3.49 4.32
N VAL A 166 7.93 -4.12 3.73
CA VAL A 166 8.40 -3.86 2.38
C VAL A 166 7.90 -4.98 1.48
N THR A 167 7.12 -4.66 0.46
CA THR A 167 6.61 -5.62 -0.50
C THR A 167 7.14 -5.29 -1.88
N ALA A 168 7.77 -6.27 -2.53
CA ALA A 168 8.19 -6.21 -3.91
C ALA A 168 7.22 -7.01 -4.80
N LEU A 169 6.71 -6.38 -5.83
CA LEU A 169 5.90 -6.99 -6.89
C LEU A 169 6.75 -7.06 -8.17
N LEU A 170 6.81 -8.24 -8.76
CA LEU A 170 7.59 -8.50 -9.96
C LEU A 170 6.67 -8.57 -11.18
N ARG A 171 7.04 -7.84 -12.24
CA ARG A 171 6.26 -7.72 -13.47
C ARG A 171 7.04 -8.16 -14.70
N ASP A 172 6.31 -8.58 -15.72
CA ASP A 172 6.87 -8.80 -17.06
C ASP A 172 6.99 -7.48 -17.85
N ASP A 173 7.44 -7.57 -19.09
CA ASP A 173 7.59 -6.44 -20.01
C ASP A 173 6.26 -5.82 -20.45
N ALA A 174 5.15 -6.55 -20.32
CA ALA A 174 3.79 -6.04 -20.54
C ALA A 174 3.19 -5.38 -19.28
N GLY A 175 3.92 -5.35 -18.16
CA GLY A 175 3.45 -4.85 -16.86
C GLY A 175 2.56 -5.83 -16.10
N THR A 176 2.41 -7.06 -16.55
CA THR A 176 1.59 -8.09 -15.88
C THR A 176 2.25 -8.53 -14.59
N LEU A 177 1.49 -8.61 -13.51
CA LEU A 177 1.97 -9.10 -12.22
C LEU A 177 2.31 -10.59 -12.30
N LEU A 178 3.56 -10.95 -12.02
CA LEU A 178 4.05 -12.32 -12.00
C LEU A 178 4.05 -12.94 -10.61
N GLY A 179 4.19 -12.11 -9.57
CA GLY A 179 4.28 -12.51 -8.18
C GLY A 179 5.05 -11.49 -7.35
N GLY A 180 5.61 -11.92 -6.24
CA GLY A 180 6.39 -11.01 -5.39
C GLY A 180 6.83 -11.64 -4.09
N GLY A 181 7.34 -10.79 -3.19
CA GLY A 181 7.77 -11.18 -1.86
C GLY A 181 7.65 -10.02 -0.87
N THR A 182 7.80 -10.34 0.40
CA THR A 182 7.68 -9.37 1.49
C THR A 182 8.81 -9.56 2.50
N ALA A 183 9.32 -8.45 3.05
CA ALA A 183 10.24 -8.44 4.18
C ALA A 183 9.78 -7.42 5.23
N PHE A 184 10.22 -7.63 6.47
CA PHE A 184 10.03 -6.70 7.57
C PHE A 184 11.34 -5.95 7.83
N VAL A 185 11.23 -4.66 8.11
CA VAL A 185 12.37 -3.80 8.44
C VAL A 185 12.03 -3.02 9.69
N ASP A 186 12.82 -3.22 10.74
CA ASP A 186 12.59 -2.62 12.04
C ASP A 186 13.48 -1.40 12.28
N ASP A 187 13.03 -0.51 13.18
CA ASP A 187 13.74 0.68 13.65
C ASP A 187 14.25 1.55 12.50
N VAL A 188 13.34 1.91 11.59
CA VAL A 188 13.66 2.83 10.49
C VAL A 188 13.56 4.26 10.97
N ARG A 189 14.60 5.06 10.75
CA ARG A 189 14.75 6.44 11.23
C ARG A 189 15.09 7.38 10.07
N ALA A 190 14.76 8.65 10.23
CA ALA A 190 14.99 9.66 9.20
C ALA A 190 16.47 9.84 8.82
N GLU A 191 17.37 9.64 9.78
CA GLU A 191 18.81 9.86 9.55
C GLU A 191 19.54 8.62 9.06
N ARG A 192 18.86 7.46 8.97
CA ARG A 192 19.52 6.19 8.67
C ARG A 192 18.63 5.31 7.81
N ASP A 193 19.01 5.16 6.56
CA ASP A 193 18.41 4.20 5.65
C ASP A 193 18.63 2.77 6.14
N ARG A 194 17.62 1.94 5.99
CA ARG A 194 17.67 0.51 6.37
C ARG A 194 17.57 -0.33 5.12
N ARG A 195 18.51 -1.27 5.00
CA ARG A 195 18.51 -2.23 3.91
C ARG A 195 17.38 -3.24 4.09
N PHE A 196 16.70 -3.56 3.00
CA PHE A 196 15.81 -4.71 2.93
C PHE A 196 16.34 -5.74 1.95
N VAL A 197 15.95 -7.00 2.18
CA VAL A 197 16.26 -8.14 1.33
C VAL A 197 15.00 -8.99 1.24
N ILE A 198 14.50 -9.19 0.04
CA ILE A 198 13.27 -9.95 -0.24
C ILE A 198 13.62 -11.08 -1.19
N THR A 199 13.22 -12.30 -0.84
CA THR A 199 13.24 -13.42 -1.77
C THR A 199 11.82 -13.64 -2.29
N ALA A 200 11.65 -13.57 -3.61
CA ALA A 200 10.39 -13.86 -4.29
C ALA A 200 10.51 -15.22 -5.00
N ASN A 201 9.67 -16.17 -4.61
CA ASN A 201 9.68 -17.54 -5.14
C ASN A 201 8.48 -17.81 -6.04
N GLY A 202 8.59 -18.84 -6.86
CA GLY A 202 7.49 -19.31 -7.71
C GLY A 202 7.14 -18.37 -8.85
N ILE A 203 8.05 -17.51 -9.26
CA ILE A 203 7.84 -16.56 -10.36
C ILE A 203 7.91 -17.30 -11.69
N LYS A 204 6.82 -17.24 -12.43
CA LYS A 204 6.72 -17.82 -13.77
C LYS A 204 6.81 -16.70 -14.81
N GLY A 205 7.85 -16.75 -15.64
CA GLY A 205 8.10 -15.74 -16.65
C GLY A 205 9.41 -14.97 -16.43
N LYS A 206 9.67 -14.04 -17.32
CA LYS A 206 10.84 -13.15 -17.26
C LYS A 206 10.42 -11.86 -16.56
N VAL A 207 11.09 -11.54 -15.46
CA VAL A 207 10.90 -10.25 -14.77
C VAL A 207 11.58 -9.15 -15.57
N ALA A 208 10.85 -8.09 -15.86
CA ALA A 208 11.32 -6.89 -16.52
C ALA A 208 11.29 -5.67 -15.59
N ASP A 209 10.37 -5.65 -14.61
CA ASP A 209 10.21 -4.53 -13.69
C ASP A 209 9.88 -5.00 -12.27
N THR A 210 10.17 -4.14 -11.28
CA THR A 210 9.98 -4.40 -9.86
C THR A 210 9.39 -3.18 -9.17
N ASP A 211 8.15 -3.30 -8.73
CA ASP A 211 7.48 -2.29 -7.91
C ASP A 211 7.73 -2.57 -6.43
N VAL A 212 8.30 -1.63 -5.70
CA VAL A 212 8.48 -1.75 -4.26
C VAL A 212 7.58 -0.77 -3.53
N SER A 213 6.79 -1.29 -2.61
CA SER A 213 5.92 -0.51 -1.72
C SER A 213 6.30 -0.74 -0.26
N VAL A 214 6.20 0.32 0.54
CA VAL A 214 6.52 0.28 1.96
C VAL A 214 5.36 0.86 2.76
N ARG A 215 5.04 0.22 3.87
CA ARG A 215 3.97 0.64 4.77
C ARG A 215 4.28 0.30 6.22
N THR A 216 3.59 0.92 7.15
CA THR A 216 3.63 0.49 8.56
C THR A 216 2.98 -0.88 8.71
N TRP A 217 3.54 -1.71 9.58
CA TRP A 217 2.93 -2.98 9.92
C TRP A 217 1.74 -2.78 10.87
N GLY A 218 0.63 -3.46 10.56
CA GLY A 218 -0.56 -3.52 11.40
C GLY A 218 -1.86 -3.30 10.64
N ALA A 219 -2.90 -4.02 11.08
CA ALA A 219 -4.23 -3.99 10.45
C ALA A 219 -4.99 -2.67 10.63
N THR A 220 -4.48 -1.75 11.46
CA THR A 220 -5.09 -0.44 11.73
C THR A 220 -4.15 0.70 11.32
N ALA A 221 -4.72 1.86 11.06
CA ALA A 221 -3.99 3.06 10.67
C ALA A 221 -3.18 3.70 11.82
N LYS A 222 -3.39 3.25 13.07
CA LYS A 222 -2.78 3.85 14.27
C LYS A 222 -1.25 4.03 14.16
N PRO A 223 -0.46 3.01 13.74
CA PRO A 223 0.99 3.20 13.61
C PRO A 223 1.36 4.33 12.64
N TYR A 224 0.65 4.44 11.51
CA TYR A 224 0.90 5.50 10.54
C TYR A 224 0.47 6.88 11.05
N GLU A 225 -0.69 6.97 11.69
CA GLU A 225 -1.18 8.23 12.28
C GLU A 225 -0.24 8.77 13.37
N GLU A 226 0.40 7.90 14.15
CA GLU A 226 1.39 8.28 15.14
C GLU A 226 2.65 8.89 14.50
N LEU A 227 3.12 8.33 13.38
CA LEU A 227 4.24 8.89 12.62
C LEU A 227 3.89 10.28 12.07
N VAL A 228 2.72 10.39 11.44
CA VAL A 228 2.22 11.67 10.90
C VAL A 228 2.04 12.71 12.01
N ALA A 229 1.60 12.31 13.20
CA ALA A 229 1.43 13.19 14.35
C ALA A 229 2.77 13.77 14.84
N ALA A 230 3.85 13.01 14.75
CA ALA A 230 5.20 13.47 15.11
C ALA A 230 5.77 14.47 14.10
N GLY A 231 5.14 14.61 12.93
CA GLY A 231 5.59 15.51 11.86
C GLY A 231 6.67 14.89 10.97
N THR A 232 6.92 15.56 9.85
CA THR A 232 7.93 15.14 8.87
C THR A 232 9.27 15.78 9.15
N VAL A 233 10.34 15.10 8.80
CA VAL A 233 11.66 15.71 8.71
C VAL A 233 11.67 16.60 7.46
N PRO A 234 12.21 17.84 7.54
CA PRO A 234 12.44 18.62 6.34
C PRO A 234 13.30 17.80 5.38
N VAL A 235 12.82 17.57 4.18
CA VAL A 235 13.71 17.12 3.12
C VAL A 235 14.67 18.28 2.92
N ASN A 236 15.86 18.18 3.52
CA ASN A 236 16.94 19.08 3.16
C ASN A 236 17.17 18.84 1.68
N ALA A 237 16.56 19.70 0.88
CA ALA A 237 16.92 19.80 -0.51
C ALA A 237 18.45 19.80 -0.52
N THR A 238 19.00 18.79 -1.18
CA THR A 238 20.38 18.72 -1.65
C THR A 238 21.28 19.80 -1.06
N LYS A 239 22.38 19.41 -0.40
CA LYS A 239 23.44 20.37 -0.03
C LYS A 239 23.47 21.44 -1.09
N PRO A 240 23.23 22.71 -0.75
CA PRO A 240 23.13 23.75 -1.75
C PRO A 240 24.40 23.69 -2.63
N THR A 241 24.25 23.27 -3.85
CA THR A 241 25.31 23.31 -4.87
C THR A 241 25.56 24.75 -5.34
N THR A 242 24.82 25.68 -4.80
CA THR A 242 25.01 27.11 -5.03
C THR A 242 26.33 27.52 -4.44
N LYS A 243 27.24 27.93 -5.33
CA LYS A 243 28.46 28.64 -4.96
C LYS A 243 28.10 29.78 -3.99
N PRO A 244 28.94 30.06 -3.00
CA PRO A 244 28.68 31.15 -2.04
C PRO A 244 28.26 32.42 -2.77
N PHE A 245 27.21 33.07 -2.27
CA PHE A 245 26.61 34.28 -2.86
C PHE A 245 27.61 35.40 -3.23
N ALA A 246 28.71 35.54 -2.46
CA ALA A 246 29.78 36.46 -2.74
C ALA A 246 30.54 36.13 -4.04
N LYS A 247 30.61 34.86 -4.43
CA LYS A 247 31.27 34.42 -5.67
C LYS A 247 30.40 34.64 -6.89
N ASP A 248 29.09 34.55 -6.72
CA ASP A 248 28.12 34.75 -7.83
C ASP A 248 27.97 36.24 -8.20
N ARG A 249 28.42 37.17 -7.35
CA ARG A 249 28.42 38.62 -7.61
C ARG A 249 29.76 39.13 -8.14
N GLY A 250 30.70 38.27 -8.47
CA GLY A 250 31.99 38.68 -9.04
C GLY A 250 32.95 39.35 -8.00
N TYR A 251 32.67 39.23 -6.72
CA TYR A 251 33.63 39.67 -5.70
C TYR A 251 34.76 38.65 -5.56
N PRO A 252 36.04 39.07 -5.60
CA PRO A 252 37.14 38.18 -5.35
C PRO A 252 37.07 37.61 -3.93
N PRO A 253 37.43 36.31 -3.72
CA PRO A 253 37.48 35.72 -2.37
C PRO A 253 38.35 36.59 -1.46
N ILE A 254 37.90 36.81 -0.22
CA ILE A 254 38.56 37.67 0.78
C ILE A 254 40.03 37.26 1.07
N GLY A 255 40.48 36.07 0.63
CA GLY A 255 41.84 35.57 0.80
C GLY A 255 42.87 35.97 -0.27
N ASP A 256 42.48 36.57 -1.40
CA ASP A 256 43.38 36.90 -2.51
C ASP A 256 43.90 38.35 -2.53
N ARG A 257 43.72 39.10 -1.48
CA ARG A 257 44.43 40.37 -1.33
C ARG A 257 45.81 40.09 -0.80
N ARG A 258 46.76 39.82 -1.71
CA ARG A 258 48.20 40.02 -1.42
C ARG A 258 48.49 41.51 -1.41
N PRO A 259 49.38 41.92 -0.49
CA PRO A 259 49.78 43.35 -0.36
C PRO A 259 50.51 43.80 -1.63
#